data_2af01be16b378e1257805900ea6de0e8
#
_entry.id   2af01be16b378e1257805900ea6de0e8
#
_cell.length_a   1.000
_cell.length_b   1.000
_cell.length_c   1.000
_cell.angle_alpha   90.00
_cell.angle_beta   90.00
_cell.angle_gamma   90.00
#
_symmetry.space_group_name_H-M   'P 1'
#
loop_
_entity.id
_entity.type
_entity.pdbx_description
1 polymer ?
#
loop_
_entity_poly.entity_id
_entity_poly.type
_entity_poly.pdbx_seq_one_letter_code
_entity_poly.pdbx_strand_id
1 'polypeptide(L)'
;MNLLGQKITLRRILGMIAGVVIIGIGIAVFKFSRLGNDSISALNLRLAELVGLPFSIENVLMNLCLFVPQLLWGRRYIGLGTIINSFCIGFIVTFTGDAMAAVFGSADTLPVQLLWVAVAVLVIALGCSLYPVSYTHLRAHETAANL
;
A
#
# COMPACT_ATOMS: atom_id res chain seq x y z
N MET A 1 16.67 -18.62 -4.12
CA MET A 1 16.54 -17.78 -5.32
C MET A 1 17.15 -16.43 -5.00
N ASN A 2 18.30 -16.12 -5.60
CA ASN A 2 19.02 -14.86 -5.33
C ASN A 2 18.57 -13.82 -6.37
N LEU A 3 17.65 -12.96 -6.03
CA LEU A 3 17.39 -11.76 -6.80
C LEU A 3 18.16 -10.61 -6.13
N LEU A 4 19.19 -10.11 -6.82
CA LEU A 4 20.03 -8.97 -6.41
C LEU A 4 20.90 -9.21 -5.14
N GLY A 5 21.46 -10.42 -4.97
CA GLY A 5 22.50 -10.69 -3.94
C GLY A 5 22.00 -10.82 -2.51
N GLN A 6 20.69 -10.81 -2.26
CA GLN A 6 20.11 -10.98 -0.92
C GLN A 6 19.41 -12.34 -0.74
N LYS A 7 19.71 -13.04 0.34
CA LYS A 7 18.95 -14.24 0.73
C LYS A 7 17.53 -13.84 1.12
N ILE A 8 16.58 -14.08 0.23
CA ILE A 8 15.16 -13.83 0.49
C ILE A 8 14.66 -14.91 1.45
N THR A 9 14.49 -14.57 2.71
CA THR A 9 13.91 -15.46 3.70
C THR A 9 12.37 -15.41 3.60
N LEU A 10 11.69 -16.55 3.66
CA LEU A 10 10.23 -16.65 3.60
C LEU A 10 9.54 -15.70 4.60
N ARG A 11 10.08 -15.55 5.79
CA ARG A 11 9.61 -14.60 6.82
C ARG A 11 9.52 -13.15 6.30
N ARG A 12 10.43 -12.75 5.42
CA ARG A 12 10.46 -11.38 4.86
C ARG A 12 9.38 -11.17 3.84
N ILE A 13 9.18 -12.15 2.96
CA ILE A 13 8.09 -12.10 1.98
C ILE A 13 6.77 -12.02 2.71
N LEU A 14 6.57 -12.84 3.73
CA LEU A 14 5.36 -12.83 4.55
C LEU A 14 5.18 -11.48 5.28
N GLY A 15 6.24 -10.92 5.85
CA GLY A 15 6.18 -9.61 6.50
C GLY A 15 5.86 -8.47 5.54
N MET A 16 6.44 -8.49 4.32
CA MET A 16 6.11 -7.51 3.29
C MET A 16 4.67 -7.63 2.81
N ILE A 17 4.20 -8.86 2.55
CA ILE A 17 2.82 -9.10 2.14
C ILE A 17 1.85 -8.64 3.25
N ALA A 18 2.11 -9.02 4.50
CA ALA A 18 1.29 -8.59 5.64
C ALA A 18 1.26 -7.06 5.78
N GLY A 19 2.42 -6.39 5.65
CA GLY A 19 2.51 -4.94 5.67
C GLY A 19 1.68 -4.28 4.56
N VAL A 20 1.78 -4.78 3.33
CA VAL A 20 1.01 -4.28 2.17
C VAL A 20 -0.50 -4.50 2.37
N VAL A 21 -0.90 -5.66 2.88
CA VAL A 21 -2.31 -5.95 3.17
C VAL A 21 -2.86 -4.99 4.21
N ILE A 22 -2.13 -4.79 5.32
CA ILE A 22 -2.55 -3.88 6.40
C ILE A 22 -2.62 -2.44 5.90
N ILE A 23 -1.65 -1.98 5.11
CA ILE A 23 -1.68 -0.64 4.49
C ILE A 23 -2.89 -0.51 3.56
N GLY A 24 -3.14 -1.50 2.71
CA GLY A 24 -4.29 -1.50 1.81
C GLY A 24 -5.63 -1.44 2.53
N ILE A 25 -5.78 -2.20 3.63
CA ILE A 25 -6.96 -2.12 4.51
C ILE A 25 -7.08 -0.70 5.10
N GLY A 26 -5.99 -0.14 5.62
CA GLY A 26 -5.99 1.21 6.18
C GLY A 26 -6.41 2.28 5.16
N ILE A 27 -5.93 2.20 3.93
CA ILE A 27 -6.34 3.10 2.84
C ILE A 27 -7.83 2.93 2.52
N ALA A 28 -8.35 1.70 2.51
CA ALA A 28 -9.77 1.45 2.29
C ALA A 28 -10.64 2.07 3.39
N VAL A 29 -10.24 1.91 4.67
CA VAL A 29 -10.91 2.54 5.82
C VAL A 29 -10.87 4.06 5.72
N PHE A 30 -9.72 4.62 5.31
CA PHE A 30 -9.58 6.06 5.11
C PHE A 30 -10.51 6.57 3.99
N LYS A 31 -10.57 5.86 2.87
CA LYS A 31 -11.48 6.15 1.76
C LYS A 31 -12.94 6.07 2.21
N PHE A 32 -13.30 5.08 3.04
CA PHE A 32 -14.65 4.90 3.58
C PHE A 32 -15.09 6.09 4.46
N SER A 33 -14.17 6.77 5.15
CA SER A 33 -14.48 7.94 5.98
C SER A 33 -15.03 9.13 5.21
N ARG A 34 -14.83 9.21 3.88
CA ARG A 34 -15.19 10.32 2.99
C ARG A 34 -14.58 11.68 3.35
N LEU A 35 -13.68 11.76 4.33
CA LEU A 35 -12.98 13.00 4.70
C LEU A 35 -11.74 13.30 3.87
N GLY A 36 -11.45 12.46 2.90
CA GLY A 36 -10.34 12.61 1.98
C GLY A 36 -9.44 11.40 1.94
N ASN A 37 -8.45 11.46 1.08
CA ASN A 37 -7.38 10.48 0.91
C ASN A 37 -6.05 11.23 0.86
N ASP A 38 -4.94 10.46 0.89
CA ASP A 38 -3.66 11.03 0.49
C ASP A 38 -3.73 11.56 -0.96
N SER A 39 -2.90 12.52 -1.30
CA SER A 39 -2.94 13.23 -2.57
C SER A 39 -2.81 12.31 -3.79
N ILE A 40 -2.03 11.23 -3.68
CA ILE A 40 -1.85 10.25 -4.77
C ILE A 40 -3.11 9.41 -4.95
N SER A 41 -3.67 8.88 -3.87
CA SER A 41 -4.91 8.10 -3.93
C SER A 41 -6.10 8.95 -4.37
N ALA A 42 -6.15 10.24 -3.97
CA ALA A 42 -7.18 11.17 -4.44
C ALA A 42 -7.06 11.44 -5.94
N LEU A 43 -5.82 11.61 -6.45
CA LEU A 43 -5.57 11.78 -7.89
C LEU A 43 -6.00 10.53 -8.67
N ASN A 44 -5.57 9.35 -8.22
CA ASN A 44 -5.91 8.08 -8.87
C ASN A 44 -7.43 7.85 -8.88
N LEU A 45 -8.12 8.19 -7.79
CA LEU A 45 -9.57 8.07 -7.73
C LEU A 45 -10.26 9.00 -8.75
N ARG A 46 -9.79 10.24 -8.87
CA ARG A 46 -10.33 11.19 -9.86
C ARG A 46 -10.03 10.78 -11.29
N LEU A 47 -8.85 10.25 -11.56
CA LEU A 47 -8.51 9.69 -12.87
C LEU A 47 -9.39 8.49 -13.21
N ALA A 48 -9.61 7.58 -12.26
CA ALA A 48 -10.49 6.43 -12.43
C ALA A 48 -11.92 6.87 -12.80
N GLU A 49 -12.45 7.88 -12.11
CA GLU A 49 -13.77 8.46 -12.40
C GLU A 49 -13.84 9.09 -13.80
N LEU A 50 -12.81 9.85 -14.19
CA LEU A 50 -12.75 10.53 -15.49
C LEU A 50 -12.65 9.55 -16.67
N VAL A 51 -11.89 8.46 -16.49
CA VAL A 51 -11.68 7.45 -17.54
C VAL A 51 -12.77 6.38 -17.51
N GLY A 52 -13.58 6.32 -16.45
CA GLY A 52 -14.65 5.33 -16.28
C GLY A 52 -14.13 3.93 -15.94
N LEU A 53 -12.94 3.84 -15.33
CA LEU A 53 -12.32 2.60 -14.91
C LEU A 53 -12.51 2.36 -13.42
N PRO A 54 -12.59 1.09 -12.97
CA PRO A 54 -12.54 0.78 -11.54
C PRO A 54 -11.18 1.22 -10.95
N PHE A 55 -11.20 1.72 -9.74
CA PHE A 55 -9.99 2.21 -9.02
C PHE A 55 -8.84 1.19 -9.02
N SER A 56 -9.15 -0.11 -8.90
CA SER A 56 -8.13 -1.17 -8.92
C SER A 56 -7.35 -1.22 -10.24
N ILE A 57 -8.03 -1.07 -11.37
CA ILE A 57 -7.41 -1.10 -12.70
C ILE A 57 -6.63 0.19 -12.94
N GLU A 58 -7.23 1.34 -12.64
CA GLU A 58 -6.57 2.65 -12.78
C GLU A 58 -5.28 2.70 -11.93
N ASN A 59 -5.34 2.26 -10.68
CA ASN A 59 -4.18 2.24 -9.79
C ASN A 59 -3.05 1.35 -10.31
N VAL A 60 -3.36 0.21 -10.92
CA VAL A 60 -2.35 -0.64 -11.58
C VAL A 60 -1.74 0.06 -12.78
N LEU A 61 -2.56 0.70 -13.64
CA LEU A 61 -2.08 1.45 -14.81
C LEU A 61 -1.18 2.62 -14.40
N MET A 62 -1.58 3.37 -13.38
CA MET A 62 -0.79 4.50 -12.86
C MET A 62 0.54 4.01 -12.27
N ASN A 63 0.52 2.94 -11.48
CA ASN A 63 1.74 2.33 -10.95
C ASN A 63 2.65 1.81 -12.07
N LEU A 64 2.09 1.21 -13.12
CA LEU A 64 2.85 0.75 -14.28
C LEU A 64 3.49 1.94 -15.02
N CYS A 65 2.75 3.03 -15.21
CA CYS A 65 3.26 4.25 -15.82
C CYS A 65 4.42 4.86 -15.01
N LEU A 66 4.30 4.90 -13.68
CA LEU A 66 5.36 5.38 -12.78
C LEU A 66 6.54 4.40 -12.68
N PHE A 67 6.29 3.11 -12.92
CA PHE A 67 7.33 2.09 -12.90
C PHE A 67 8.32 2.22 -14.07
N VAL A 68 7.87 2.73 -15.22
CA VAL A 68 8.73 2.93 -16.40
C VAL A 68 9.91 3.88 -16.11
N PRO A 69 9.71 5.14 -15.65
CA PRO A 69 10.82 6.01 -15.29
C PRO A 69 11.66 5.45 -14.13
N GLN A 70 11.03 4.78 -13.17
CA GLN A 70 11.75 4.12 -12.08
C GLN A 70 12.66 3.00 -12.60
N LEU A 71 12.24 2.25 -13.62
CA LEU A 71 13.05 1.22 -14.26
C LEU A 71 14.22 1.81 -15.05
N LEU A 72 14.02 2.98 -15.69
CA LEU A 72 15.04 3.64 -16.51
C LEU A 72 16.13 4.31 -15.65
N TRP A 73 15.73 5.01 -14.58
CA TRP A 73 16.66 5.79 -13.74
C TRP A 73 16.91 5.20 -12.35
N GLY A 74 16.00 4.34 -11.85
CA GLY A 74 15.99 3.88 -10.47
C GLY A 74 16.08 2.36 -10.27
N ARG A 75 16.68 1.60 -11.21
CA ARG A 75 16.79 0.12 -11.13
C ARG A 75 17.29 -0.40 -9.78
N ARG A 76 18.15 0.35 -9.11
CA ARG A 76 18.73 -0.01 -7.81
C ARG A 76 17.72 0.00 -6.66
N TYR A 77 16.61 0.72 -6.81
CA TYR A 77 15.58 0.89 -5.78
C TYR A 77 14.38 -0.03 -5.98
N ILE A 78 14.32 -0.76 -7.09
CA ILE A 78 13.23 -1.69 -7.38
C ILE A 78 13.45 -2.97 -6.60
N GLY A 79 12.66 -3.16 -5.55
CA GLY A 79 12.62 -4.39 -4.76
C GLY A 79 11.36 -5.22 -5.03
N LEU A 80 11.37 -6.44 -4.55
CA LEU A 80 10.21 -7.33 -4.62
C LEU A 80 8.97 -6.69 -3.97
N GLY A 81 9.17 -5.95 -2.87
CA GLY A 81 8.13 -5.21 -2.17
C GLY A 81 7.46 -4.14 -3.03
N THR A 82 8.23 -3.44 -3.88
CA THR A 82 7.68 -2.42 -4.79
C THR A 82 6.71 -3.05 -5.79
N ILE A 83 7.06 -4.20 -6.36
CA ILE A 83 6.21 -4.93 -7.31
C ILE A 83 4.92 -5.40 -6.64
N ILE A 84 5.04 -6.05 -5.48
CA ILE A 84 3.88 -6.54 -4.70
C ILE A 84 2.97 -5.37 -4.33
N ASN A 85 3.53 -4.28 -3.80
CA ASN A 85 2.77 -3.09 -3.43
C ASN A 85 2.02 -2.50 -4.62
N SER A 86 2.69 -2.32 -5.77
CA SER A 86 2.10 -1.71 -6.96
C SER A 86 0.91 -2.47 -7.53
N PHE A 87 0.96 -3.81 -7.50
CA PHE A 87 -0.11 -4.62 -8.07
C PHE A 87 -1.21 -4.99 -7.07
N CYS A 88 -0.85 -5.24 -5.81
CA CYS A 88 -1.81 -5.78 -4.84
C CYS A 88 -2.64 -4.70 -4.15
N ILE A 89 -2.09 -3.49 -3.93
CA ILE A 89 -2.75 -2.50 -3.07
C ILE A 89 -4.10 -2.03 -3.63
N GLY A 90 -4.21 -1.83 -4.94
CA GLY A 90 -5.46 -1.41 -5.58
C GLY A 90 -6.59 -2.41 -5.41
N PHE A 91 -6.28 -3.69 -5.57
CA PHE A 91 -7.26 -4.77 -5.38
C PHE A 91 -7.69 -4.90 -3.91
N ILE A 92 -6.73 -4.80 -2.97
CA ILE A 92 -7.02 -4.87 -1.53
C ILE A 92 -7.92 -3.71 -1.12
N VAL A 93 -7.62 -2.49 -1.59
CA VAL A 93 -8.41 -1.28 -1.28
C VAL A 93 -9.82 -1.39 -1.83
N THR A 94 -9.99 -1.86 -3.06
CA THR A 94 -11.32 -2.02 -3.67
C THR A 94 -12.12 -3.08 -2.91
N PHE A 95 -11.57 -4.28 -2.76
CA PHE A 95 -12.26 -5.38 -2.08
C PHE A 95 -12.66 -5.04 -0.64
N THR A 96 -11.74 -4.44 0.12
CA THR A 96 -12.01 -4.02 1.51
C THR A 96 -13.03 -2.89 1.56
N GLY A 97 -12.95 -1.92 0.65
CA GLY A 97 -13.88 -0.80 0.55
C GLY A 97 -15.30 -1.28 0.27
N ASP A 98 -15.47 -2.20 -0.68
CA ASP A 98 -16.76 -2.80 -1.03
C ASP A 98 -17.34 -3.60 0.15
N ALA A 99 -16.50 -4.38 0.83
CA ALA A 99 -16.91 -5.12 2.02
C ALA A 99 -17.35 -4.19 3.17
N MET A 100 -16.64 -3.09 3.40
CA MET A 100 -17.00 -2.10 4.40
C MET A 100 -18.32 -1.41 4.07
N ALA A 101 -18.52 -1.02 2.80
CA ALA A 101 -19.77 -0.42 2.33
C ALA A 101 -20.96 -1.39 2.52
N ALA A 102 -20.76 -2.67 2.27
CA ALA A 102 -21.79 -3.68 2.45
C ALA A 102 -22.16 -3.92 3.91
N VAL A 103 -21.19 -3.83 4.83
CA VAL A 103 -21.40 -4.11 6.27
C VAL A 103 -21.84 -2.88 7.04
N PHE A 104 -21.24 -1.74 6.82
CA PHE A 104 -21.44 -0.51 7.60
C PHE A 104 -22.29 0.54 6.88
N GLY A 105 -22.63 0.32 5.60
CA GLY A 105 -23.37 1.30 4.81
C GLY A 105 -22.49 2.50 4.46
N SER A 106 -22.93 3.71 4.81
CA SER A 106 -22.21 4.95 4.55
C SER A 106 -21.88 5.71 5.84
N ALA A 107 -20.68 6.32 5.88
CA ALA A 107 -20.28 7.19 6.97
C ALA A 107 -20.80 8.62 6.70
N ASP A 108 -22.05 8.91 7.07
CA ASP A 108 -22.70 10.17 6.70
C ASP A 108 -22.58 11.27 7.76
N THR A 109 -22.18 10.92 9.00
CA THR A 109 -22.04 11.88 10.10
C THR A 109 -20.59 12.18 10.40
N LEU A 110 -20.28 13.45 10.65
CA LEU A 110 -18.92 13.93 10.92
C LEU A 110 -18.21 13.19 12.06
N PRO A 111 -18.86 12.87 13.20
CA PRO A 111 -18.22 12.11 14.27
C PRO A 111 -17.81 10.70 13.83
N VAL A 112 -18.66 10.02 13.06
CA VAL A 112 -18.38 8.68 12.53
C VAL A 112 -17.24 8.73 11.51
N GLN A 113 -17.22 9.74 10.65
CA GLN A 113 -16.14 9.96 9.69
C GLN A 113 -14.79 10.17 10.41
N LEU A 114 -14.75 11.01 11.45
CA LEU A 114 -13.55 11.24 12.26
C LEU A 114 -13.08 9.97 12.97
N LEU A 115 -14.00 9.16 13.47
CA LEU A 115 -13.68 7.87 14.08
C LEU A 115 -12.98 6.96 13.05
N TRP A 116 -13.53 6.84 11.84
CA TRP A 116 -12.94 6.02 10.78
C TRP A 116 -11.57 6.54 10.34
N VAL A 117 -11.36 7.86 10.30
CA VAL A 117 -10.04 8.45 10.04
C VAL A 117 -9.04 8.05 11.13
N ALA A 118 -9.42 8.14 12.40
CA ALA A 118 -8.53 7.74 13.50
C ALA A 118 -8.15 6.24 13.40
N VAL A 119 -9.12 5.39 13.13
CA VAL A 119 -8.88 3.94 12.90
C VAL A 119 -7.97 3.73 11.70
N ALA A 120 -8.22 4.41 10.58
CA ALA A 120 -7.41 4.30 9.37
C ALA A 120 -5.95 4.69 9.62
N VAL A 121 -5.70 5.81 10.30
CA VAL A 121 -4.36 6.28 10.65
C VAL A 121 -3.61 5.25 11.50
N LEU A 122 -4.26 4.67 12.50
CA LEU A 122 -3.66 3.63 13.33
C LEU A 122 -3.31 2.38 12.52
N VAL A 123 -4.22 1.92 11.66
CA VAL A 123 -4.00 0.74 10.80
C VAL A 123 -2.86 1.00 9.81
N ILE A 124 -2.82 2.17 9.16
CA ILE A 124 -1.74 2.54 8.24
C ILE A 124 -0.41 2.62 8.99
N ALA A 125 -0.37 3.22 10.18
CA ALA A 125 0.83 3.32 10.99
C ALA A 125 1.39 1.93 11.37
N LEU A 126 0.52 0.99 11.73
CA LEU A 126 0.91 -0.40 11.98
C LEU A 126 1.45 -1.07 10.72
N GLY A 127 0.79 -0.93 9.58
CA GLY A 127 1.24 -1.46 8.30
C GLY A 127 2.60 -0.87 7.88
N CYS A 128 2.76 0.44 8.01
CA CYS A 128 4.02 1.12 7.75
C CYS A 128 5.15 0.72 8.70
N SER A 129 4.85 0.34 9.94
CA SER A 129 5.87 -0.15 10.87
C SER A 129 6.34 -1.57 10.52
N LEU A 130 5.43 -2.42 10.06
CA LEU A 130 5.74 -3.81 9.68
C LEU A 130 6.49 -3.92 8.35
N TYR A 131 6.16 -3.05 7.39
CA TYR A 131 6.74 -3.06 6.06
C TYR A 131 8.27 -2.81 6.04
N PRO A 132 8.82 -1.77 6.69
CA PRO A 132 10.26 -1.53 6.73
C PRO A 132 11.02 -2.39 7.73
N VAL A 133 10.40 -2.87 8.82
CA VAL A 133 11.06 -3.79 9.77
C VAL A 133 11.51 -5.06 9.07
N SER A 134 10.78 -5.54 8.07
CA SER A 134 11.21 -6.65 7.21
C SER A 134 12.43 -6.29 6.34
N TYR A 135 12.72 -4.99 6.15
CA TYR A 135 13.80 -4.51 5.27
C TYR A 135 15.03 -4.02 6.02
N THR A 136 14.88 -3.38 7.20
CA THR A 136 15.95 -2.66 7.91
C THR A 136 16.75 -3.52 8.89
N HIS A 137 16.19 -4.58 9.43
CA HIS A 137 16.92 -5.50 10.32
C HIS A 137 18.14 -6.17 9.69
N LEU A 138 18.29 -6.07 8.36
CA LEU A 138 19.43 -6.62 7.65
C LEU A 138 20.60 -5.65 7.52
N ARG A 139 20.34 -4.37 7.38
CA ARG A 139 21.41 -3.38 7.22
C ARG A 139 22.24 -3.26 8.49
N ALA A 140 21.60 -3.39 9.64
CA ALA A 140 22.31 -3.36 10.93
C ALA A 140 23.22 -4.58 11.10
N HIS A 141 22.79 -5.79 10.68
CA HIS A 141 23.60 -6.99 10.76
C HIS A 141 24.74 -7.06 9.73
N GLU A 142 24.53 -6.53 8.52
CA GLU A 142 25.59 -6.47 7.50
C GLU A 142 26.66 -5.44 7.84
N THR A 143 26.28 -4.33 8.47
CA THR A 143 27.24 -3.30 8.90
C THR A 143 28.09 -3.80 10.08
N ALA A 144 27.51 -4.59 10.99
CA ALA A 144 28.24 -5.19 12.11
C ALA A 144 29.14 -6.38 11.71
N ALA A 145 28.85 -7.06 10.60
CA ALA A 145 29.65 -8.18 10.09
C ALA A 145 30.82 -7.74 9.19
N ASN A 146 30.84 -6.47 8.76
CA ASN A 146 31.88 -5.89 7.90
C ASN A 146 32.83 -4.92 8.64
N LEU A 147 32.73 -4.86 9.98
CA LEU A 147 33.69 -4.21 10.88
C LEU A 147 34.54 -5.27 11.61
#